data_3c80ad544f712e9693be4081688a067e
#
_entry.id   3c80ad544f712e9693be4081688a067e
#
_cell.length_a   1.000
_cell.length_b   1.000
_cell.length_c   1.000
_cell.angle_alpha   90.00
_cell.angle_beta   90.00
_cell.angle_gamma   90.00
#
_symmetry.space_group_name_H-M   'P 1'
#
loop_
_entity.id
_entity.type
_entity.pdbx_description
1 polymer ?
#
loop_
_entity_poly.entity_id
_entity_poly.type
_entity_poly.pdbx_seq_one_letter_code
_entity_poly.pdbx_strand_id
1 'polypeptide(L)'
;MDNPNYIKELFNVLKNETRLHILQAIVNGRYSVSQLQQELKKTGHSHSQDTISEEYLRPLMAVGLATEARDEYYATTFGGRLTELLGNFPEFVEMLPAHSECYEETILQSLLSGPKTFEAVEALISPKIASRILKRLRSAGLIETPMERDYIFFFKSKRDPNKENFTLTERRIYDAIPNEGISAGKLAKETGLSIGRTYKYLRGLKGKKLVFIRKTPKAYGLTCKGEKLASVLQELQQIVEETWSSSEQVMHDNANS
;
A
#
# COMPACT_ATOMS: atom_id res chain seq x y z
N MET A 1 9.24 -20.95 -6.37
CA MET A 1 8.49 -20.58 -7.60
C MET A 1 7.63 -19.38 -7.28
N ASP A 2 8.10 -18.21 -7.68
CA ASP A 2 7.28 -17.01 -7.64
C ASP A 2 6.15 -17.18 -8.66
N ASN A 3 4.96 -17.54 -8.21
CA ASN A 3 3.81 -17.61 -9.10
C ASN A 3 2.99 -16.29 -8.95
N PRO A 4 3.33 -15.25 -9.71
CA PRO A 4 2.60 -13.97 -9.67
C PRO A 4 1.12 -14.14 -10.06
N ASN A 5 0.76 -15.24 -10.72
CA ASN A 5 -0.62 -15.56 -11.05
C ASN A 5 -1.42 -16.03 -9.83
N TYR A 6 -0.79 -16.68 -8.85
CA TYR A 6 -1.50 -17.20 -7.69
C TYR A 6 -2.10 -16.11 -6.80
N ILE A 7 -1.31 -15.08 -6.44
CA ILE A 7 -1.81 -13.94 -5.66
C ILE A 7 -2.95 -13.24 -6.39
N LYS A 8 -2.85 -13.14 -7.71
CA LYS A 8 -3.93 -12.60 -8.55
C LYS A 8 -5.19 -13.43 -8.49
N GLU A 9 -5.07 -14.75 -8.60
CA GLU A 9 -6.20 -15.68 -8.49
C GLU A 9 -6.83 -15.61 -7.10
N LEU A 10 -6.03 -15.59 -6.06
CA LEU A 10 -6.46 -15.40 -4.68
C LEU A 10 -7.27 -14.11 -4.53
N PHE A 11 -6.77 -12.98 -5.03
CA PHE A 11 -7.51 -11.71 -4.97
C PHE A 11 -8.82 -11.76 -5.76
N ASN A 12 -8.85 -12.44 -6.90
CA ASN A 12 -10.08 -12.59 -7.68
C ASN A 12 -11.12 -13.45 -6.94
N VAL A 13 -10.68 -14.46 -6.20
CA VAL A 13 -11.55 -15.29 -5.36
C VAL A 13 -12.10 -14.46 -4.20
N LEU A 14 -11.26 -13.68 -3.51
CA LEU A 14 -11.61 -12.88 -2.34
C LEU A 14 -12.54 -11.69 -2.66
N LYS A 15 -12.58 -11.20 -3.90
CA LYS A 15 -13.46 -10.09 -4.31
C LYS A 15 -14.96 -10.47 -4.35
N ASN A 16 -15.28 -11.74 -4.28
CA ASN A 16 -16.65 -12.21 -4.30
C ASN A 16 -17.18 -12.34 -2.88
N GLU A 17 -18.18 -11.53 -2.53
CA GLU A 17 -18.79 -11.48 -1.20
C GLU A 17 -19.37 -12.83 -0.77
N THR A 18 -20.03 -13.56 -1.67
CA THR A 18 -20.59 -14.88 -1.38
C THR A 18 -19.49 -15.89 -1.04
N ARG A 19 -18.35 -15.86 -1.75
CA ARG A 19 -17.20 -16.71 -1.43
C ARG A 19 -16.62 -16.40 -0.06
N LEU A 20 -16.55 -15.13 0.32
CA LEU A 20 -16.11 -14.74 1.65
C LEU A 20 -17.06 -15.24 2.75
N HIS A 21 -18.36 -15.11 2.55
CA HIS A 21 -19.36 -15.65 3.48
C HIS A 21 -19.23 -17.17 3.63
N ILE A 22 -19.06 -17.90 2.52
CA ILE A 22 -18.82 -19.34 2.57
C ILE A 22 -17.52 -19.66 3.32
N LEU A 23 -16.42 -18.96 3.01
CA LEU A 23 -15.15 -19.17 3.69
C LEU A 23 -15.28 -18.93 5.20
N GLN A 24 -15.93 -17.85 5.63
CA GLN A 24 -16.22 -17.57 7.03
C GLN A 24 -17.04 -18.66 7.71
N ALA A 25 -18.05 -19.21 7.02
CA ALA A 25 -18.84 -20.29 7.55
C ALA A 25 -18.00 -21.56 7.78
N ILE A 26 -17.26 -22.00 6.76
CA ILE A 26 -16.48 -23.26 6.82
C ILE A 26 -15.23 -23.19 7.71
N VAL A 27 -14.78 -22.01 8.13
CA VAL A 27 -13.74 -21.83 9.17
C VAL A 27 -14.25 -22.31 10.53
N ASN A 28 -15.52 -22.10 10.81
CA ASN A 28 -16.14 -22.44 12.09
C ASN A 28 -16.63 -23.91 12.17
N GLY A 29 -16.55 -24.68 11.08
CA GLY A 29 -17.02 -26.05 11.07
C GLY A 29 -16.96 -26.73 9.72
N ARG A 30 -17.59 -27.89 9.63
CA ARG A 30 -17.74 -28.64 8.39
C ARG A 30 -19.17 -28.52 7.88
N TYR A 31 -19.33 -28.28 6.60
CA TYR A 31 -20.62 -28.02 6.00
C TYR A 31 -20.80 -28.79 4.70
N SER A 32 -21.94 -29.45 4.56
CA SER A 32 -22.39 -29.92 3.25
C SER A 32 -22.89 -28.77 2.39
N VAL A 33 -22.98 -28.95 1.08
CA VAL A 33 -23.52 -27.93 0.16
C VAL A 33 -24.93 -27.48 0.57
N SER A 34 -25.76 -28.42 1.03
CA SER A 34 -27.15 -28.13 1.48
C SER A 34 -27.16 -27.23 2.73
N GLN A 35 -26.24 -27.44 3.66
CA GLN A 35 -26.10 -26.60 4.85
C GLN A 35 -25.58 -25.22 4.48
N LEU A 36 -24.58 -25.10 3.59
CA LEU A 36 -24.11 -23.81 3.08
C LEU A 36 -25.22 -23.05 2.35
N GLN A 37 -26.08 -23.74 1.59
CA GLN A 37 -27.22 -23.11 0.97
C GLN A 37 -28.17 -22.50 2.00
N GLN A 38 -28.39 -23.18 3.14
CA GLN A 38 -29.24 -22.66 4.21
C GLN A 38 -28.60 -21.44 4.89
N GLU A 39 -27.29 -21.48 5.15
CA GLU A 39 -26.57 -20.34 5.72
C GLU A 39 -26.61 -19.12 4.80
N LEU A 40 -26.36 -19.30 3.50
CA LEU A 40 -26.44 -18.22 2.51
C LEU A 40 -27.84 -17.61 2.40
N LYS A 41 -28.89 -18.40 2.52
CA LYS A 41 -30.29 -17.90 2.56
C LYS A 41 -30.55 -16.98 3.75
N LYS A 42 -29.92 -17.24 4.92
CA LYS A 42 -30.04 -16.37 6.11
C LYS A 42 -29.45 -14.98 5.88
N THR A 43 -28.41 -14.90 5.03
CA THR A 43 -27.74 -13.64 4.65
C THR A 43 -28.33 -12.98 3.40
N GLY A 44 -29.45 -13.50 2.89
CA GLY A 44 -30.15 -12.93 1.74
C GLY A 44 -29.64 -13.44 0.38
N HIS A 45 -28.69 -14.36 0.35
CA HIS A 45 -28.17 -14.96 -0.89
C HIS A 45 -28.92 -16.27 -1.22
N SER A 46 -29.59 -16.29 -2.35
CA SER A 46 -30.34 -17.49 -2.82
C SER A 46 -29.66 -18.07 -4.06
N HIS A 47 -28.95 -19.18 -3.88
CA HIS A 47 -28.23 -19.87 -4.95
C HIS A 47 -28.64 -21.36 -5.00
N SER A 48 -28.53 -22.00 -6.18
CA SER A 48 -28.65 -23.45 -6.31
C SER A 48 -27.43 -24.16 -5.69
N GLN A 49 -27.58 -25.45 -5.38
CA GLN A 49 -26.44 -26.24 -4.87
C GLN A 49 -25.33 -26.35 -5.91
N ASP A 50 -25.67 -26.49 -7.20
CA ASP A 50 -24.69 -26.54 -8.29
C ASP A 50 -23.90 -25.22 -8.38
N THR A 51 -24.58 -24.07 -8.26
CA THR A 51 -23.93 -22.76 -8.22
C THR A 51 -22.96 -22.64 -7.03
N ILE A 52 -23.37 -23.15 -5.85
CA ILE A 52 -22.52 -23.12 -4.65
C ILE A 52 -21.28 -23.97 -4.87
N SER A 53 -21.42 -25.16 -5.44
CA SER A 53 -20.30 -26.05 -5.72
C SER A 53 -19.35 -25.49 -6.77
N GLU A 54 -19.88 -25.12 -7.95
CA GLU A 54 -19.05 -24.77 -9.10
C GLU A 54 -18.52 -23.33 -9.06
N GLU A 55 -19.36 -22.37 -8.67
CA GLU A 55 -18.98 -20.95 -8.75
C GLU A 55 -18.32 -20.44 -7.46
N TYR A 56 -18.56 -21.07 -6.31
CA TYR A 56 -18.04 -20.56 -5.04
C TYR A 56 -17.06 -21.51 -4.36
N LEU A 57 -17.37 -22.79 -4.15
CA LEU A 57 -16.50 -23.72 -3.47
C LEU A 57 -15.29 -24.12 -4.33
N ARG A 58 -15.51 -24.43 -5.60
CA ARG A 58 -14.43 -24.83 -6.52
C ARG A 58 -13.32 -23.78 -6.63
N PRO A 59 -13.62 -22.47 -6.81
CA PRO A 59 -12.57 -21.44 -6.77
C PRO A 59 -11.87 -21.32 -5.42
N LEU A 60 -12.55 -21.48 -4.28
CA LEU A 60 -11.93 -21.48 -2.96
C LEU A 60 -10.96 -22.66 -2.80
N MET A 61 -11.34 -23.85 -3.30
CA MET A 61 -10.46 -25.03 -3.29
C MET A 61 -9.28 -24.85 -4.25
N ALA A 62 -9.50 -24.27 -5.43
CA ALA A 62 -8.45 -24.06 -6.42
C ALA A 62 -7.31 -23.16 -5.89
N VAL A 63 -7.62 -22.21 -5.00
CA VAL A 63 -6.61 -21.37 -4.32
C VAL A 63 -6.25 -21.88 -2.93
N GLY A 64 -6.62 -23.12 -2.58
CA GLY A 64 -6.23 -23.77 -1.34
C GLY A 64 -6.85 -23.20 -0.06
N LEU A 65 -7.92 -22.39 -0.15
CA LEU A 65 -8.61 -21.84 1.03
C LEU A 65 -9.59 -22.82 1.67
N ALA A 66 -10.15 -23.71 0.87
CA ALA A 66 -11.08 -24.75 1.31
C ALA A 66 -10.63 -26.13 0.83
N THR A 67 -11.11 -27.15 1.48
CA THR A 67 -10.93 -28.56 1.09
C THR A 67 -12.21 -29.33 1.38
N GLU A 68 -12.31 -30.52 0.78
CA GLU A 68 -13.47 -31.41 0.90
C GLU A 68 -13.04 -32.75 1.48
N ALA A 69 -13.85 -33.30 2.38
CA ALA A 69 -13.74 -34.69 2.82
C ALA A 69 -15.15 -35.21 3.19
N ARG A 70 -15.54 -36.35 2.60
CA ARG A 70 -16.82 -37.03 2.86
C ARG A 70 -18.04 -36.14 2.58
N ASP A 71 -18.04 -35.46 1.45
CA ASP A 71 -19.07 -34.53 1.02
C ASP A 71 -19.29 -33.33 1.97
N GLU A 72 -18.31 -33.05 2.84
CA GLU A 72 -18.28 -31.89 3.71
C GLU A 72 -17.09 -31.00 3.36
N TYR A 73 -17.32 -29.68 3.35
CA TYR A 73 -16.34 -28.65 3.06
C TYR A 73 -15.90 -27.95 4.35
N TYR A 74 -14.60 -27.69 4.46
CA TYR A 74 -14.03 -26.98 5.60
C TYR A 74 -12.81 -26.14 5.15
N ALA A 75 -12.47 -25.11 5.92
CA ALA A 75 -11.32 -24.28 5.62
C ALA A 75 -10.01 -25.02 5.87
N THR A 76 -9.05 -24.82 4.99
CA THR A 76 -7.66 -25.22 5.25
C THR A 76 -7.03 -24.35 6.34
N THR A 77 -5.84 -24.72 6.84
CA THR A 77 -5.07 -23.85 7.74
C THR A 77 -4.84 -22.46 7.12
N PHE A 78 -4.54 -22.42 5.82
CA PHE A 78 -4.39 -21.17 5.07
C PHE A 78 -5.68 -20.37 5.03
N GLY A 79 -6.82 -21.02 4.73
CA GLY A 79 -8.14 -20.38 4.74
C GLY A 79 -8.51 -19.81 6.11
N GLY A 80 -8.18 -20.51 7.20
CA GLY A 80 -8.39 -20.05 8.57
C GLY A 80 -7.57 -18.78 8.89
N ARG A 81 -6.25 -18.82 8.65
CA ARG A 81 -5.35 -17.68 8.85
C ARG A 81 -5.77 -16.45 8.01
N LEU A 82 -6.16 -16.68 6.75
CA LEU A 82 -6.65 -15.60 5.89
C LEU A 82 -7.94 -14.98 6.42
N THR A 83 -8.88 -15.79 6.91
CA THR A 83 -10.14 -15.29 7.49
C THR A 83 -9.88 -14.46 8.75
N GLU A 84 -8.94 -14.86 9.59
CA GLU A 84 -8.51 -14.09 10.75
C GLU A 84 -7.90 -12.75 10.34
N LEU A 85 -7.01 -12.75 9.33
CA LEU A 85 -6.41 -11.53 8.77
C LEU A 85 -7.47 -10.57 8.23
N LEU A 86 -8.45 -11.08 7.48
CA LEU A 86 -9.57 -10.29 6.94
C LEU A 86 -10.48 -9.75 8.06
N GLY A 87 -10.67 -10.51 9.14
CA GLY A 87 -11.43 -10.07 10.32
C GLY A 87 -10.77 -8.88 11.03
N ASN A 88 -9.44 -8.86 11.07
CA ASN A 88 -8.66 -7.74 11.62
C ASN A 88 -8.65 -6.51 10.71
N PHE A 89 -8.95 -6.68 9.42
CA PHE A 89 -8.97 -5.62 8.43
C PHE A 89 -10.12 -5.78 7.42
N PRO A 90 -11.39 -5.54 7.83
CA PRO A 90 -12.57 -5.79 7.01
C PRO A 90 -12.61 -4.99 5.71
N GLU A 91 -11.97 -3.81 5.67
CA GLU A 91 -11.88 -2.95 4.48
C GLU A 91 -10.91 -3.49 3.41
N PHE A 92 -10.18 -4.57 3.72
CA PHE A 92 -9.18 -5.15 2.83
C PHE A 92 -9.75 -5.52 1.46
N VAL A 93 -10.93 -6.15 1.44
CA VAL A 93 -11.58 -6.60 0.21
C VAL A 93 -11.88 -5.44 -0.75
N GLU A 94 -12.32 -4.29 -0.20
CA GLU A 94 -12.61 -3.10 -0.99
C GLU A 94 -11.33 -2.47 -1.58
N MET A 95 -10.21 -2.67 -0.91
CA MET A 95 -8.91 -2.09 -1.26
C MET A 95 -8.04 -3.00 -2.12
N LEU A 96 -8.47 -4.26 -2.37
CA LEU A 96 -7.71 -5.19 -3.20
C LEU A 96 -7.40 -4.61 -4.57
N PRO A 97 -6.17 -4.81 -5.07
CA PRO A 97 -5.76 -4.36 -6.39
C PRO A 97 -6.71 -4.82 -7.49
N ALA A 98 -7.10 -3.92 -8.37
CA ALA A 98 -8.05 -4.22 -9.45
C ALA A 98 -7.39 -4.73 -10.74
N HIS A 99 -6.05 -4.67 -10.80
CA HIS A 99 -5.30 -5.05 -12.00
C HIS A 99 -4.69 -6.45 -11.90
N SER A 100 -4.55 -7.06 -13.06
CA SER A 100 -4.03 -8.41 -13.23
C SER A 100 -2.54 -8.57 -12.93
N GLU A 101 -1.81 -7.49 -12.72
CA GLU A 101 -0.34 -7.50 -12.62
C GLU A 101 0.16 -7.04 -11.24
N CYS A 102 -0.71 -6.94 -10.23
CA CYS A 102 -0.38 -6.61 -8.82
C CYS A 102 0.54 -5.38 -8.63
N TYR A 103 0.53 -4.42 -9.57
CA TYR A 103 1.39 -3.23 -9.50
C TYR A 103 1.14 -2.38 -8.26
N GLU A 104 -0.12 -2.31 -7.81
CA GLU A 104 -0.48 -1.59 -6.59
C GLU A 104 0.21 -2.20 -5.37
N GLU A 105 0.21 -3.52 -5.29
CA GLU A 105 0.88 -4.27 -4.23
C GLU A 105 2.38 -3.98 -4.23
N THR A 106 3.03 -4.10 -5.39
CA THR A 106 4.47 -3.82 -5.55
C THR A 106 4.82 -2.41 -5.07
N ILE A 107 4.00 -1.40 -5.44
CA ILE A 107 4.23 -0.02 -5.00
C ILE A 107 4.02 0.12 -3.50
N LEU A 108 2.90 -0.37 -2.96
CA LEU A 108 2.57 -0.26 -1.54
C LEU A 108 3.64 -0.92 -0.67
N GLN A 109 4.06 -2.13 -1.00
CA GLN A 109 5.14 -2.84 -0.30
C GLN A 109 6.47 -2.08 -0.39
N SER A 110 6.79 -1.53 -1.57
CA SER A 110 8.02 -0.75 -1.73
C SER A 110 8.04 0.50 -0.86
N LEU A 111 6.88 1.10 -0.59
CA LEU A 111 6.73 2.29 0.24
C LEU A 111 6.77 2.01 1.74
N LEU A 112 6.65 0.76 2.20
CA LEU A 112 6.87 0.38 3.60
C LEU A 112 8.30 0.69 4.07
N SER A 113 9.28 0.59 3.17
CA SER A 113 10.67 0.95 3.49
C SER A 113 10.93 2.46 3.55
N GLY A 114 9.90 3.29 3.33
CA GLY A 114 9.94 4.75 3.36
C GLY A 114 9.52 5.41 2.05
N PRO A 115 9.35 6.74 2.06
CA PRO A 115 8.91 7.48 0.88
C PRO A 115 9.85 7.32 -0.31
N LYS A 116 9.27 7.17 -1.53
CA LYS A 116 10.01 7.00 -2.80
C LYS A 116 9.68 8.09 -3.80
N THR A 117 10.68 8.49 -4.59
CA THR A 117 10.48 9.43 -5.70
C THR A 117 9.73 8.76 -6.85
N PHE A 118 9.23 9.57 -7.80
CA PHE A 118 8.57 9.04 -9.00
C PHE A 118 9.50 8.11 -9.78
N GLU A 119 10.76 8.50 -9.94
CA GLU A 119 11.78 7.72 -10.65
C GLU A 119 12.05 6.37 -9.96
N ALA A 120 12.03 6.34 -8.63
CA ALA A 120 12.20 5.11 -7.87
C ALA A 120 10.98 4.17 -8.03
N VAL A 121 9.77 4.71 -8.10
CA VAL A 121 8.55 3.93 -8.38
C VAL A 121 8.53 3.47 -9.83
N GLU A 122 8.93 4.33 -10.78
CA GLU A 122 9.02 4.01 -12.20
C GLU A 122 10.00 2.86 -12.50
N ALA A 123 11.07 2.75 -11.72
CA ALA A 123 12.03 1.66 -11.83
C ALA A 123 11.44 0.28 -11.41
N LEU A 124 10.36 0.27 -10.62
CA LEU A 124 9.69 -0.97 -10.20
C LEU A 124 8.67 -1.47 -11.23
N ILE A 125 8.08 -0.54 -12.00
CA ILE A 125 7.01 -0.82 -12.96
C ILE A 125 7.18 0.08 -14.19
N SER A 126 6.46 -0.23 -15.29
CA SER A 126 6.57 0.60 -16.50
C SER A 126 6.16 2.07 -16.26
N PRO A 127 6.91 3.06 -16.83
CA PRO A 127 6.64 4.49 -16.69
C PRO A 127 5.21 4.91 -16.98
N LYS A 128 4.62 4.37 -18.06
CA LYS A 128 3.25 4.67 -18.48
C LYS A 128 2.20 4.21 -17.45
N ILE A 129 2.52 3.16 -16.71
CA ILE A 129 1.64 2.54 -15.71
C ILE A 129 1.80 3.25 -14.37
N ALA A 130 3.04 3.58 -13.96
CA ALA A 130 3.36 4.19 -12.68
C ALA A 130 2.48 5.41 -12.35
N SER A 131 2.39 6.36 -13.29
CA SER A 131 1.60 7.58 -13.10
C SER A 131 0.11 7.29 -12.85
N ARG A 132 -0.46 6.34 -13.59
CA ARG A 132 -1.87 5.93 -13.45
C ARG A 132 -2.13 5.26 -12.11
N ILE A 133 -1.26 4.33 -11.70
CA ILE A 133 -1.39 3.62 -10.44
C ILE A 133 -1.22 4.57 -9.26
N LEU A 134 -0.19 5.42 -9.25
CA LEU A 134 0.00 6.42 -8.20
C LEU A 134 -1.20 7.37 -8.07
N LYS A 135 -1.78 7.80 -9.19
CA LYS A 135 -3.02 8.60 -9.16
C LYS A 135 -4.16 7.85 -8.50
N ARG A 136 -4.33 6.56 -8.80
CA ARG A 136 -5.38 5.70 -8.24
C ARG A 136 -5.17 5.47 -6.75
N LEU A 137 -3.96 5.07 -6.33
CA LEU A 137 -3.63 4.88 -4.92
C LEU A 137 -3.84 6.17 -4.09
N ARG A 138 -3.49 7.33 -4.67
CA ARG A 138 -3.75 8.62 -4.04
C ARG A 138 -5.24 8.92 -3.94
N SER A 139 -6.02 8.65 -4.98
CA SER A 139 -7.48 8.85 -4.96
C SER A 139 -8.17 7.94 -3.94
N ALA A 140 -7.63 6.74 -3.71
CA ALA A 140 -8.08 5.81 -2.67
C ALA A 140 -7.59 6.20 -1.25
N GLY A 141 -6.79 7.26 -1.13
CA GLY A 141 -6.25 7.71 0.17
C GLY A 141 -5.19 6.77 0.76
N LEU A 142 -4.55 5.94 -0.06
CA LEU A 142 -3.52 4.98 0.37
C LEU A 142 -2.13 5.58 0.38
N ILE A 143 -1.87 6.51 -0.52
CA ILE A 143 -0.60 7.24 -0.57
C ILE A 143 -0.84 8.75 -0.53
N GLU A 144 0.16 9.45 -0.05
CA GLU A 144 0.19 10.89 -0.04
C GLU A 144 1.45 11.43 -0.70
N THR A 145 1.38 12.68 -1.11
CA THR A 145 2.54 13.45 -1.51
C THR A 145 2.62 14.67 -0.62
N PRO A 146 3.79 14.97 -0.02
CA PRO A 146 3.95 16.19 0.75
C PRO A 146 3.55 17.42 -0.08
N MET A 147 3.16 18.52 0.58
CA MET A 147 2.76 19.74 -0.11
C MET A 147 3.92 20.34 -0.90
N GLU A 148 3.65 21.01 -2.03
CA GLU A 148 4.69 21.57 -2.91
C GLU A 148 5.69 22.48 -2.17
N ARG A 149 5.26 23.18 -1.13
CA ARG A 149 6.11 24.01 -0.24
C ARG A 149 7.19 23.21 0.49
N ASP A 150 7.03 21.91 0.66
CA ASP A 150 7.96 21.05 1.40
C ASP A 150 9.07 20.48 0.50
N TYR A 151 8.97 20.68 -0.82
CA TYR A 151 10.00 20.28 -1.79
C TYR A 151 10.94 21.40 -2.20
N ILE A 152 10.62 22.64 -1.81
CA ILE A 152 11.43 23.80 -2.14
C ILE A 152 12.30 24.13 -0.95
N PHE A 153 13.59 23.90 -1.11
CA PHE A 153 14.60 24.22 -0.10
C PHE A 153 15.42 25.43 -0.53
N PHE A 154 15.70 26.29 0.43
CA PHE A 154 16.53 27.47 0.29
C PHE A 154 17.87 27.21 0.92
N PHE A 155 18.95 27.50 0.19
CA PHE A 155 20.34 27.29 0.59
C PHE A 155 21.09 28.60 0.51
N LYS A 156 22.06 28.79 1.40
CA LYS A 156 23.03 29.89 1.29
C LYS A 156 23.92 29.70 0.06
N SER A 157 24.15 30.77 -0.68
CA SER A 157 25.14 30.76 -1.76
C SER A 157 26.57 30.96 -1.19
N LYS A 158 27.55 30.70 -2.02
CA LYS A 158 28.97 30.97 -1.66
C LYS A 158 29.32 32.46 -1.69
N ARG A 159 28.37 33.35 -2.01
CA ARG A 159 28.59 34.80 -2.08
C ARG A 159 28.73 35.36 -0.68
N ASP A 160 29.71 36.27 -0.50
CA ASP A 160 29.95 36.94 0.78
C ASP A 160 28.74 37.85 1.14
N PRO A 161 28.04 37.56 2.24
CA PRO A 161 26.88 38.35 2.65
C PRO A 161 27.28 39.76 3.14
N ASN A 162 28.52 39.98 3.55
CA ASN A 162 28.96 41.26 4.09
C ASN A 162 29.14 42.34 3.01
N LYS A 163 29.12 41.95 1.73
CA LYS A 163 29.15 42.88 0.58
C LYS A 163 27.78 43.42 0.20
N GLU A 164 26.72 42.99 0.86
CA GLU A 164 25.36 43.38 0.56
C GLU A 164 24.70 44.13 1.71
N ASN A 165 23.87 45.11 1.39
CA ASN A 165 23.10 45.82 2.40
C ASN A 165 21.88 44.96 2.80
N PHE A 166 21.87 44.54 4.05
CA PHE A 166 20.78 43.81 4.68
C PHE A 166 19.92 44.72 5.54
N THR A 167 18.62 44.53 5.49
CA THR A 167 17.77 44.94 6.61
C THR A 167 17.96 43.95 7.77
N LEU A 168 17.67 44.38 9.00
CA LEU A 168 17.76 43.51 10.18
C LEU A 168 16.98 42.19 10.00
N THR A 169 15.80 42.26 9.37
CA THR A 169 14.97 41.10 9.12
C THR A 169 15.56 40.18 8.04
N GLU A 170 16.11 40.76 6.96
CA GLU A 170 16.81 39.94 5.95
C GLU A 170 18.00 39.21 6.53
N ARG A 171 18.79 39.89 7.39
CA ARG A 171 19.93 39.28 8.08
C ARG A 171 19.49 38.12 8.96
N ARG A 172 18.43 38.31 9.78
CA ARG A 172 17.87 37.27 10.64
C ARG A 172 17.41 36.04 9.83
N ILE A 173 16.74 36.25 8.69
CA ILE A 173 16.30 35.16 7.81
C ILE A 173 17.51 34.48 7.18
N TYR A 174 18.50 35.23 6.67
CA TYR A 174 19.68 34.65 6.06
C TYR A 174 20.49 33.80 7.06
N ASP A 175 20.69 34.31 8.28
CA ASP A 175 21.45 33.60 9.32
C ASP A 175 20.72 32.32 9.77
N ALA A 176 19.39 32.30 9.78
CA ALA A 176 18.57 31.15 10.11
C ALA A 176 18.54 30.04 9.01
N ILE A 177 19.08 30.28 7.82
CA ILE A 177 19.19 29.24 6.78
C ILE A 177 20.40 28.34 7.11
N PRO A 178 20.22 27.03 7.39
CA PRO A 178 21.31 26.12 7.62
C PRO A 178 22.01 25.72 6.30
N ASN A 179 23.20 25.12 6.40
CA ASN A 179 23.96 24.71 5.22
C ASN A 179 23.28 23.60 4.42
N GLU A 180 22.55 22.71 5.09
CA GLU A 180 21.73 21.63 4.49
C GLU A 180 20.46 22.13 3.80
N GLY A 181 20.15 23.41 3.96
CA GLY A 181 18.98 24.04 3.39
C GLY A 181 17.73 23.90 4.27
N ILE A 182 16.75 24.75 4.04
CA ILE A 182 15.51 24.81 4.81
C ILE A 182 14.30 25.13 3.93
N SER A 183 13.14 24.53 4.22
CA SER A 183 11.89 24.91 3.58
C SER A 183 11.37 26.25 4.13
N ALA A 184 10.62 26.99 3.30
CA ALA A 184 10.06 28.29 3.74
C ALA A 184 9.12 28.13 4.95
N GLY A 185 8.42 27.00 5.07
CA GLY A 185 7.54 26.72 6.20
C GLY A 185 8.31 26.54 7.53
N LYS A 186 9.41 25.80 7.51
CA LYS A 186 10.30 25.65 8.69
C LYS A 186 10.95 26.97 9.05
N LEU A 187 11.48 27.68 8.06
CA LEU A 187 12.12 28.98 8.27
C LEU A 187 11.16 30.01 8.86
N ALA A 188 9.90 30.01 8.44
CA ALA A 188 8.86 30.86 9.00
C ALA A 188 8.63 30.59 10.50
N LYS A 189 8.60 29.31 10.90
CA LYS A 189 8.47 28.90 12.30
C LYS A 189 9.68 29.32 13.12
N GLU A 190 10.90 29.08 12.64
CA GLU A 190 12.14 29.44 13.34
C GLU A 190 12.32 30.95 13.51
N THR A 191 11.89 31.73 12.49
CA THR A 191 12.02 33.18 12.54
C THR A 191 10.81 33.91 13.15
N GLY A 192 9.74 33.18 13.48
CA GLY A 192 8.49 33.78 13.99
C GLY A 192 7.76 34.68 13.00
N LEU A 193 8.02 34.51 11.70
CA LEU A 193 7.39 35.29 10.65
C LEU A 193 6.22 34.54 10.00
N SER A 194 5.26 35.26 9.44
CA SER A 194 4.26 34.64 8.57
C SER A 194 4.94 34.10 7.30
N ILE A 195 4.40 33.01 6.75
CA ILE A 195 4.96 32.38 5.54
C ILE A 195 5.03 33.34 4.34
N GLY A 196 4.05 34.23 4.19
CA GLY A 196 4.06 35.24 3.13
C GLY A 196 5.22 36.24 3.27
N ARG A 197 5.50 36.70 4.50
CA ARG A 197 6.65 37.56 4.78
C ARG A 197 7.97 36.82 4.53
N THR A 198 8.08 35.60 4.96
CA THR A 198 9.26 34.75 4.73
C THR A 198 9.56 34.61 3.24
N TYR A 199 8.56 34.32 2.41
CA TYR A 199 8.74 34.28 0.94
C TYR A 199 9.14 35.65 0.35
N LYS A 200 8.59 36.75 0.86
CA LYS A 200 8.99 38.09 0.41
C LYS A 200 10.49 38.32 0.60
N TYR A 201 11.02 38.01 1.80
CA TYR A 201 12.44 38.19 2.11
C TYR A 201 13.32 37.17 1.36
N LEU A 202 12.91 35.91 1.27
CA LEU A 202 13.63 34.90 0.47
C LEU A 202 13.74 35.29 -1.01
N ARG A 203 12.70 35.92 -1.57
CA ARG A 203 12.73 36.45 -2.93
C ARG A 203 13.74 37.59 -3.05
N GLY A 204 13.80 38.50 -2.07
CA GLY A 204 14.81 39.56 -1.99
C GLY A 204 16.24 39.02 -1.93
N LEU A 205 16.48 38.07 -1.03
CA LEU A 205 17.78 37.41 -0.89
C LEU A 205 18.20 36.63 -2.14
N LYS A 206 17.24 36.00 -2.83
CA LYS A 206 17.48 35.36 -4.12
C LYS A 206 17.86 36.40 -5.20
N GLY A 207 17.19 37.54 -5.24
CA GLY A 207 17.53 38.66 -6.13
C GLY A 207 18.95 39.15 -5.92
N LYS A 208 19.41 39.22 -4.67
CA LYS A 208 20.79 39.55 -4.28
C LYS A 208 21.79 38.40 -4.53
N LYS A 209 21.31 37.24 -5.05
CA LYS A 209 22.10 36.01 -5.30
C LYS A 209 22.74 35.41 -4.05
N LEU A 210 22.22 35.71 -2.87
CA LEU A 210 22.71 35.19 -1.58
C LEU A 210 22.07 33.86 -1.21
N VAL A 211 20.90 33.58 -1.79
CA VAL A 211 20.15 32.34 -1.58
C VAL A 211 19.80 31.74 -2.94
N PHE A 212 19.91 30.43 -3.04
CA PHE A 212 19.43 29.70 -4.19
C PHE A 212 18.41 28.63 -3.78
N ILE A 213 17.67 28.13 -4.74
CA ILE A 213 16.60 27.17 -4.54
C ILE A 213 17.03 25.83 -5.12
N ARG A 214 16.81 24.77 -4.35
CA ARG A 214 16.76 23.40 -4.88
C ARG A 214 15.37 22.85 -4.67
N LYS A 215 14.85 22.19 -5.69
CA LYS A 215 13.66 21.37 -5.58
C LYS A 215 14.09 19.95 -5.29
N THR A 216 13.61 19.39 -4.20
CA THR A 216 13.74 17.94 -3.99
C THR A 216 12.72 17.24 -4.86
N PRO A 217 13.01 16.03 -5.38
CA PRO A 217 12.02 15.24 -6.09
C PRO A 217 10.80 15.00 -5.22
N LYS A 218 9.62 14.97 -5.83
CA LYS A 218 8.39 14.57 -5.12
C LYS A 218 8.55 13.14 -4.65
N ALA A 219 8.40 12.90 -3.37
CA ALA A 219 8.35 11.56 -2.80
C ALA A 219 6.90 11.21 -2.47
N TYR A 220 6.52 9.98 -2.75
CA TYR A 220 5.26 9.38 -2.36
C TYR A 220 5.48 8.63 -1.06
N GLY A 221 4.62 8.82 -0.08
CA GLY A 221 4.61 8.11 1.20
C GLY A 221 3.29 7.39 1.39
N LEU A 222 3.27 6.41 2.30
CA LEU A 222 2.02 5.77 2.72
C LEU A 222 1.25 6.70 3.67
N THR A 223 -0.06 6.68 3.58
CA THR A 223 -0.95 7.16 4.64
C THR A 223 -1.08 6.07 5.71
N CYS A 224 -1.65 6.38 6.89
CA CYS A 224 -1.96 5.35 7.89
C CYS A 224 -2.84 4.21 7.31
N LYS A 225 -3.75 4.53 6.40
CA LYS A 225 -4.57 3.54 5.69
C LYS A 225 -3.72 2.70 4.73
N GLY A 226 -2.81 3.33 4.02
CA GLY A 226 -1.88 2.65 3.10
C GLY A 226 -0.89 1.76 3.83
N GLU A 227 -0.38 2.17 4.99
CA GLU A 227 0.52 1.36 5.82
C GLU A 227 -0.19 0.07 6.29
N LYS A 228 -1.42 0.18 6.78
CA LYS A 228 -2.22 -0.99 7.18
C LYS A 228 -2.39 -1.96 6.01
N LEU A 229 -2.83 -1.46 4.84
CA LEU A 229 -3.01 -2.30 3.67
C LEU A 229 -1.70 -2.97 3.22
N ALA A 230 -0.61 -2.21 3.15
CA ALA A 230 0.69 -2.72 2.74
C ALA A 230 1.20 -3.80 3.70
N SER A 231 0.99 -3.63 5.01
CA SER A 231 1.34 -4.64 6.03
C SER A 231 0.51 -5.92 5.88
N VAL A 232 -0.80 -5.80 5.63
CA VAL A 232 -1.68 -6.96 5.39
C VAL A 232 -1.27 -7.70 4.11
N LEU A 233 -0.92 -6.98 3.04
CA LEU A 233 -0.42 -7.60 1.80
C LEU A 233 0.90 -8.34 2.02
N GLN A 234 1.81 -7.80 2.82
CA GLN A 234 3.06 -8.44 3.19
C GLN A 234 2.83 -9.71 4.03
N GLU A 235 1.94 -9.63 5.02
CA GLU A 235 1.58 -10.78 5.85
C GLU A 235 0.91 -11.88 5.03
N LEU A 236 0.02 -11.51 4.10
CA LEU A 236 -0.61 -12.45 3.17
C LEU A 236 0.44 -13.17 2.31
N GLN A 237 1.40 -12.44 1.77
CA GLN A 237 2.48 -13.04 0.98
C GLN A 237 3.29 -14.03 1.83
N GLN A 238 3.63 -13.67 3.05
CA GLN A 238 4.34 -14.57 3.97
C GLN A 238 3.54 -15.84 4.27
N ILE A 239 2.24 -15.74 4.53
CA ILE A 239 1.37 -16.90 4.76
C ILE A 239 1.36 -17.83 3.52
N VAL A 240 1.29 -17.23 2.33
CA VAL A 240 1.34 -17.98 1.07
C VAL A 240 2.67 -18.74 0.95
N GLU A 241 3.80 -18.07 1.15
CA GLU A 241 5.14 -18.67 1.06
C GLU A 241 5.33 -19.81 2.07
N GLU A 242 4.91 -19.64 3.32
CA GLU A 242 4.97 -20.67 4.37
C GLU A 242 4.13 -21.90 4.02
N THR A 243 2.93 -21.69 3.48
CA THR A 243 2.02 -22.77 3.11
C THR A 243 2.58 -23.62 1.97
N TRP A 244 3.23 -22.99 1.00
CA TRP A 244 3.82 -23.67 -0.15
C TRP A 244 5.08 -24.44 0.23
N SER A 245 5.96 -23.86 1.05
CA SER A 245 7.16 -24.52 1.53
C SER A 245 6.85 -25.81 2.33
N SER A 246 5.78 -25.77 3.12
CA SER A 246 5.30 -26.93 3.87
C SER A 246 4.73 -28.03 2.96
N SER A 247 4.10 -27.68 1.86
CA SER A 247 3.54 -28.64 0.89
C SER A 247 4.62 -29.36 0.07
N GLU A 248 5.69 -28.67 -0.29
CA GLU A 248 6.82 -29.27 -1.01
C GLU A 248 7.59 -30.29 -0.13
N GLN A 249 7.75 -30.01 1.17
CA GLN A 249 8.39 -30.96 2.10
C GLN A 249 7.59 -32.26 2.23
N VAL A 250 6.28 -32.20 2.35
CA VAL A 250 5.42 -33.39 2.46
C VAL A 250 5.47 -34.26 1.18
N MET A 251 5.58 -33.64 0.00
CA MET A 251 5.74 -34.39 -1.27
C MET A 251 7.11 -35.04 -1.39
N HIS A 252 8.18 -34.42 -0.89
CA HIS A 252 9.51 -35.01 -0.91
C HIS A 252 9.66 -36.21 0.07
N ASP A 253 9.05 -36.12 1.24
CA ASP A 253 9.10 -37.22 2.24
C ASP A 253 8.29 -38.44 1.78
N ASN A 254 7.17 -38.23 1.08
CA ASN A 254 6.36 -39.33 0.50
C ASN A 254 6.99 -39.97 -0.76
N ALA A 255 7.91 -39.29 -1.44
CA ALA A 255 8.63 -39.85 -2.60
C ALA A 255 9.85 -40.70 -2.21
N ASN A 256 10.31 -40.58 -0.97
CA ASN A 256 11.48 -41.32 -0.42
C ASN A 256 11.09 -42.44 0.56
N SER A 257 9.82 -42.74 0.71
CA SER A 257 9.27 -43.86 1.49
C SER A 257 8.68 -44.92 0.56
#